data_ba446034214edbcd9aba4059eaf962b4
#
_entry.id   ba446034214edbcd9aba4059eaf962b4
#
_cell.length_a   1.000
_cell.length_b   1.000
_cell.length_c   1.000
_cell.angle_alpha   90.00
_cell.angle_beta   90.00
_cell.angle_gamma   90.00
#
_symmetry.space_group_name_H-M   'P 1'
#
loop_
_entity.id
_entity.type
_entity.pdbx_description
1 polymer ?
#
loop_
_entity_poly.entity_id
_entity_poly.type
_entity_poly.pdbx_seq_one_letter_code
_entity_poly.pdbx_strand_id
1 'polypeptide(L)'
;MAEYDYDLFVVGAGSGGVRAARVASELGARVAIAEVDRMGGTCVNVGCIPKKLFVYGSHFSYDLEDARGYGWTTESTFDWATLRANKDREIARLNGIYQGLLERAGVDLFTGQARLLDPHTVEIDRTRRSAARILIASGGRAIVPDIPGSEHALTSNAFFSLEELPKRMMVVGAGYIALELGSVLCALGVNVTLVHRGEEILRGFDRDLRCHLHDELEAKGMRILLETRVQELRETGSRFEARLDNGEVLETDFPVFAIGRKPRIEGLGLEHLGVELGRRGGIVVDDDFTSSVPSIYAVGDVTDHIQLTPVALAEGMHFAHRFYGQGDHRIDYMSIPTAVFCQPELATVGLTEAEAWHRCQDVRVYKSVFTPLKLTLSERNEHTIVKLVVDASNDRVIGCHMAGHGAAEIIQGLAVAMKAGATKAQFDATMGIHPTSAEEFVTLR
;
A
#
# COMPACT_ATOMS: atom_id res chain seq x y z
N MET A 1 27.47 -1.64 -33.38
CA MET A 1 26.60 -1.24 -32.26
C MET A 1 27.51 -0.65 -31.20
N ALA A 2 27.14 0.47 -30.56
CA ALA A 2 27.91 1.00 -29.43
C ALA A 2 27.96 -0.09 -28.34
N GLU A 3 29.16 -0.38 -27.83
CA GLU A 3 29.32 -1.34 -26.76
C GLU A 3 29.05 -0.62 -25.44
N TYR A 4 27.90 -0.91 -24.82
CA TYR A 4 27.57 -0.38 -23.49
C TYR A 4 28.14 -1.30 -22.39
N ASP A 5 28.40 -0.75 -21.20
CA ASP A 5 28.80 -1.54 -20.04
C ASP A 5 27.71 -2.57 -19.67
N TYR A 6 26.42 -2.14 -19.76
CA TYR A 6 25.24 -2.95 -19.42
C TYR A 6 24.19 -2.93 -20.51
N ASP A 7 23.42 -4.01 -20.59
CA ASP A 7 22.22 -4.06 -21.42
C ASP A 7 21.05 -3.36 -20.75
N LEU A 8 21.03 -3.39 -19.38
CA LEU A 8 20.06 -2.69 -18.53
C LEU A 8 20.73 -2.08 -17.30
N PHE A 9 20.46 -0.80 -17.05
CA PHE A 9 20.75 -0.15 -15.77
C PHE A 9 19.46 0.23 -15.06
N VAL A 10 19.23 -0.26 -13.82
CA VAL A 10 18.04 0.01 -13.02
C VAL A 10 18.34 1.05 -11.95
N VAL A 11 17.51 2.08 -11.85
CA VAL A 11 17.61 3.14 -10.84
C VAL A 11 16.53 2.94 -9.79
N GLY A 12 16.93 2.43 -8.61
CA GLY A 12 16.07 2.09 -7.48
C GLY A 12 15.86 0.59 -7.30
N ALA A 13 16.21 0.08 -6.11
CA ALA A 13 16.06 -1.33 -5.73
C ALA A 13 14.79 -1.56 -4.88
N GLY A 14 13.69 -0.93 -5.25
CA GLY A 14 12.35 -1.24 -4.75
C GLY A 14 11.73 -2.46 -5.45
N SER A 15 10.44 -2.69 -5.23
CA SER A 15 9.71 -3.87 -5.72
C SER A 15 9.82 -4.07 -7.24
N GLY A 16 9.56 -3.02 -8.02
CA GLY A 16 9.64 -3.07 -9.49
C GLY A 16 11.06 -3.24 -9.98
N GLY A 17 12.01 -2.45 -9.44
CA GLY A 17 13.41 -2.47 -9.85
C GLY A 17 14.10 -3.81 -9.57
N VAL A 18 13.95 -4.37 -8.37
CA VAL A 18 14.50 -5.70 -8.03
C VAL A 18 13.92 -6.80 -8.91
N ARG A 19 12.61 -6.74 -9.18
CA ARG A 19 11.95 -7.72 -10.05
C ARG A 19 12.47 -7.63 -11.48
N ALA A 20 12.53 -6.43 -12.04
CA ALA A 20 13.01 -6.21 -13.41
C ALA A 20 14.49 -6.60 -13.56
N ALA A 21 15.35 -6.15 -12.64
CA ALA A 21 16.78 -6.43 -12.67
C ALA A 21 17.07 -7.96 -12.62
N ARG A 22 16.47 -8.64 -11.64
CA ARG A 22 16.66 -10.07 -11.45
C ARG A 22 16.20 -10.86 -12.67
N VAL A 23 14.96 -10.62 -13.15
CA VAL A 23 14.40 -11.39 -14.26
C VAL A 23 15.13 -11.09 -15.57
N ALA A 24 15.50 -9.83 -15.84
CA ALA A 24 16.30 -9.49 -17.03
C ALA A 24 17.66 -10.21 -17.02
N SER A 25 18.33 -10.28 -15.86
CA SER A 25 19.60 -11.01 -15.73
C SER A 25 19.44 -12.52 -15.89
N GLU A 26 18.40 -13.13 -15.30
CA GLU A 26 18.04 -14.53 -15.49
C GLU A 26 17.74 -14.86 -16.98
N LEU A 27 17.30 -13.87 -17.77
CA LEU A 27 17.09 -13.96 -19.22
C LEU A 27 18.34 -13.65 -20.06
N GLY A 28 19.51 -13.46 -19.41
CA GLY A 28 20.81 -13.32 -20.06
C GLY A 28 21.28 -11.89 -20.30
N ALA A 29 20.58 -10.87 -19.81
CA ALA A 29 21.05 -9.49 -19.89
C ALA A 29 22.18 -9.21 -18.88
N ARG A 30 23.14 -8.35 -19.25
CA ARG A 30 24.09 -7.75 -18.30
C ARG A 30 23.38 -6.62 -17.58
N VAL A 31 23.14 -6.77 -16.28
CA VAL A 31 22.31 -5.85 -15.50
C VAL A 31 23.07 -5.22 -14.34
N ALA A 32 22.89 -3.90 -14.18
CA ALA A 32 23.27 -3.17 -12.98
C ALA A 32 22.05 -2.55 -12.32
N ILE A 33 22.11 -2.37 -11.00
CA ILE A 33 21.10 -1.67 -10.21
C ILE A 33 21.75 -0.74 -9.20
N ALA A 34 21.21 0.48 -9.03
CA ALA A 34 21.65 1.45 -8.05
C ALA A 34 20.56 1.69 -6.99
N GLU A 35 20.94 1.73 -5.71
CA GLU A 35 20.06 2.07 -4.60
C GLU A 35 20.70 3.10 -3.68
N VAL A 36 19.94 4.12 -3.31
CA VAL A 36 20.42 5.22 -2.47
C VAL A 36 20.31 4.94 -0.97
N ASP A 37 19.43 4.02 -0.57
CA ASP A 37 19.16 3.68 0.84
C ASP A 37 19.34 2.16 1.04
N ARG A 38 18.27 1.41 1.20
CA ARG A 38 18.27 -0.02 1.54
C ARG A 38 17.54 -0.83 0.49
N MET A 39 18.07 -2.01 0.18
CA MET A 39 17.44 -2.96 -0.74
C MET A 39 16.02 -3.31 -0.33
N GLY A 40 15.11 -3.47 -1.31
CA GLY A 40 13.68 -3.74 -1.09
C GLY A 40 12.79 -2.51 -1.08
N GLY A 41 13.38 -1.28 -1.05
CA GLY A 41 12.67 -0.01 -1.15
C GLY A 41 11.63 0.23 -0.06
N THR A 42 10.65 1.08 -0.33
CA THR A 42 9.61 1.50 0.63
C THR A 42 8.87 0.31 1.24
N CYS A 43 8.43 -0.65 0.43
CA CYS A 43 7.61 -1.78 0.89
C CYS A 43 8.29 -2.58 2.01
N VAL A 44 9.57 -2.92 1.83
CA VAL A 44 10.32 -3.72 2.80
C VAL A 44 10.74 -2.89 4.02
N ASN A 45 11.17 -1.64 3.81
CA ASN A 45 11.85 -0.88 4.85
C ASN A 45 10.94 0.00 5.70
N VAL A 46 9.97 0.69 5.08
CA VAL A 46 9.10 1.70 5.71
C VAL A 46 7.68 1.67 5.12
N GLY A 47 7.17 0.48 4.83
CA GLY A 47 5.86 0.29 4.19
C GLY A 47 5.19 -1.02 4.59
N CYS A 48 4.88 -1.86 3.59
CA CYS A 48 4.01 -3.02 3.71
C CYS A 48 4.45 -4.00 4.81
N ILE A 49 5.74 -4.37 4.84
CA ILE A 49 6.24 -5.40 5.75
C ILE A 49 6.25 -4.90 7.20
N PRO A 50 6.95 -3.80 7.55
CA PRO A 50 6.95 -3.34 8.93
C PRO A 50 5.56 -2.94 9.43
N LYS A 51 4.70 -2.39 8.55
CA LYS A 51 3.32 -2.09 8.89
C LYS A 51 2.56 -3.36 9.28
N LYS A 52 2.63 -4.44 8.47
CA LYS A 52 1.90 -5.67 8.76
C LYS A 52 2.39 -6.35 10.04
N LEU A 53 3.70 -6.27 10.35
CA LEU A 53 4.25 -6.73 11.64
C LEU A 53 3.64 -5.96 12.81
N PHE A 54 3.49 -4.64 12.69
CA PHE A 54 2.84 -3.83 13.71
C PHE A 54 1.34 -4.12 13.83
N VAL A 55 0.64 -4.37 12.71
CA VAL A 55 -0.76 -4.81 12.71
C VAL A 55 -0.91 -6.11 13.49
N TYR A 56 -0.08 -7.12 13.22
CA TYR A 56 -0.11 -8.37 13.98
C TYR A 56 0.18 -8.16 15.46
N GLY A 57 1.21 -7.36 15.79
CA GLY A 57 1.57 -7.06 17.19
C GLY A 57 0.45 -6.33 17.94
N SER A 58 -0.22 -5.39 17.30
CA SER A 58 -1.33 -4.64 17.90
C SER A 58 -2.62 -5.44 17.99
N HIS A 59 -2.84 -6.43 17.08
CA HIS A 59 -4.04 -7.27 17.10
C HIS A 59 -4.13 -8.16 18.34
N PHE A 60 -2.99 -8.53 18.95
CA PHE A 60 -3.01 -9.29 20.20
C PHE A 60 -3.77 -8.61 21.33
N SER A 61 -3.91 -7.27 21.34
CA SER A 61 -4.73 -6.59 22.34
C SER A 61 -6.18 -7.03 22.27
N TYR A 62 -6.73 -7.15 21.05
CA TYR A 62 -8.10 -7.63 20.83
C TYR A 62 -8.25 -9.14 21.07
N ASP A 63 -7.24 -9.94 20.67
CA ASP A 63 -7.27 -11.38 20.94
C ASP A 63 -7.26 -11.69 22.45
N LEU A 64 -6.53 -10.91 23.26
CA LEU A 64 -6.51 -11.02 24.70
C LEU A 64 -7.83 -10.60 25.35
N GLU A 65 -8.52 -9.61 24.77
CA GLU A 65 -9.86 -9.22 25.19
C GLU A 65 -10.87 -10.35 24.87
N ASP A 66 -10.86 -10.85 23.63
CA ASP A 66 -11.72 -11.94 23.18
C ASP A 66 -11.52 -13.22 24.02
N ALA A 67 -10.27 -13.52 24.41
CA ALA A 67 -9.91 -14.72 25.15
C ALA A 67 -10.69 -14.87 26.48
N ARG A 68 -11.12 -13.77 27.09
CA ARG A 68 -11.92 -13.78 28.33
C ARG A 68 -13.25 -14.48 28.12
N GLY A 69 -13.95 -14.24 27.00
CA GLY A 69 -15.18 -14.92 26.64
C GLY A 69 -15.03 -16.44 26.43
N TYR A 70 -13.81 -16.89 26.16
CA TYR A 70 -13.43 -18.29 25.99
C TYR A 70 -12.87 -18.94 27.28
N GLY A 71 -12.98 -18.25 28.41
CA GLY A 71 -12.58 -18.80 29.72
C GLY A 71 -11.10 -18.59 30.05
N TRP A 72 -10.35 -17.80 29.29
CA TRP A 72 -8.97 -17.46 29.62
C TRP A 72 -8.90 -16.27 30.55
N THR A 73 -8.15 -16.39 31.64
CA THR A 73 -7.77 -15.25 32.49
C THR A 73 -6.30 -14.95 32.22
N THR A 74 -6.05 -13.79 31.65
CA THR A 74 -4.69 -13.37 31.25
C THR A 74 -4.34 -12.04 31.89
N GLU A 75 -3.14 -11.96 32.47
CA GLU A 75 -2.47 -10.70 32.75
C GLU A 75 -1.41 -10.49 31.67
N SER A 76 -1.48 -9.37 30.97
CA SER A 76 -0.58 -9.08 29.86
C SER A 76 0.04 -7.70 29.99
N THR A 77 1.29 -7.58 29.58
CA THR A 77 1.98 -6.32 29.41
C THR A 77 2.50 -6.25 27.99
N PHE A 78 2.47 -5.06 27.41
CA PHE A 78 2.99 -4.80 26.08
C PHE A 78 4.25 -3.92 26.16
N ASP A 79 5.31 -4.33 25.45
CA ASP A 79 6.56 -3.57 25.34
C ASP A 79 6.83 -3.21 23.87
N TRP A 80 6.63 -1.92 23.55
CA TRP A 80 6.87 -1.36 22.23
C TRP A 80 8.32 -1.53 21.76
N ALA A 81 9.29 -1.36 22.68
CA ALA A 81 10.70 -1.48 22.34
C ALA A 81 11.06 -2.87 21.83
N THR A 82 10.48 -3.91 22.43
CA THR A 82 10.63 -5.30 21.99
C THR A 82 10.03 -5.53 20.60
N LEU A 83 8.80 -5.07 20.35
CA LEU A 83 8.16 -5.20 19.03
C LEU A 83 8.96 -4.47 17.94
N ARG A 84 9.38 -3.24 18.23
CA ARG A 84 10.22 -2.45 17.32
C ARG A 84 11.53 -3.15 17.00
N ALA A 85 12.28 -3.59 18.02
CA ALA A 85 13.57 -4.26 17.83
C ALA A 85 13.44 -5.57 17.03
N ASN A 86 12.36 -6.34 17.25
CA ASN A 86 12.09 -7.55 16.49
C ASN A 86 11.76 -7.23 15.03
N LYS A 87 10.94 -6.22 14.79
CA LYS A 87 10.65 -5.71 13.44
C LYS A 87 11.92 -5.24 12.74
N ASP A 88 12.79 -4.46 13.39
CA ASP A 88 14.04 -3.96 12.80
C ASP A 88 14.98 -5.10 12.41
N ARG A 89 15.09 -6.14 13.25
CA ARG A 89 15.87 -7.34 12.95
C ARG A 89 15.34 -8.10 11.75
N GLU A 90 14.01 -8.22 11.62
CA GLU A 90 13.37 -8.87 10.47
C GLU A 90 13.58 -8.06 9.17
N ILE A 91 13.47 -6.75 9.23
CA ILE A 91 13.75 -5.88 8.07
C ILE A 91 15.21 -6.01 7.63
N ALA A 92 16.15 -6.00 8.58
CA ALA A 92 17.58 -6.20 8.26
C ALA A 92 17.83 -7.57 7.60
N ARG A 93 17.18 -8.63 8.10
CA ARG A 93 17.24 -9.98 7.48
C ARG A 93 16.71 -9.97 6.04
N LEU A 94 15.59 -9.28 5.80
CA LEU A 94 15.01 -9.16 4.46
C LEU A 94 15.90 -8.36 3.51
N ASN A 95 16.53 -7.27 3.97
CA ASN A 95 17.48 -6.52 3.14
C ASN A 95 18.61 -7.44 2.64
N GLY A 96 19.17 -8.29 3.50
CA GLY A 96 20.18 -9.28 3.10
C GLY A 96 19.65 -10.32 2.10
N ILE A 97 18.39 -10.74 2.23
CA ILE A 97 17.75 -11.63 1.23
C ILE A 97 17.62 -10.94 -0.12
N TYR A 98 17.15 -9.69 -0.17
CA TYR A 98 17.01 -8.94 -1.43
C TYR A 98 18.36 -8.72 -2.12
N GLN A 99 19.38 -8.37 -1.35
CA GLN A 99 20.76 -8.27 -1.87
C GLN A 99 21.23 -9.62 -2.44
N GLY A 100 21.13 -10.70 -1.67
CA GLY A 100 21.52 -12.02 -2.13
C GLY A 100 20.71 -12.56 -3.32
N LEU A 101 19.47 -12.14 -3.52
CA LEU A 101 18.69 -12.48 -4.71
C LEU A 101 19.29 -11.84 -5.97
N LEU A 102 19.68 -10.57 -5.90
CA LEU A 102 20.31 -9.84 -7.01
C LEU A 102 21.72 -10.39 -7.32
N GLU A 103 22.54 -10.61 -6.28
CA GLU A 103 23.88 -11.17 -6.44
C GLU A 103 23.86 -12.56 -7.08
N ARG A 104 22.95 -13.46 -6.66
CA ARG A 104 22.79 -14.80 -7.25
C ARG A 104 22.31 -14.75 -8.70
N ALA A 105 21.54 -13.71 -9.06
CA ALA A 105 21.13 -13.49 -10.46
C ALA A 105 22.27 -12.87 -11.30
N GLY A 106 23.39 -12.49 -10.73
CA GLY A 106 24.52 -11.88 -11.44
C GLY A 106 24.31 -10.39 -11.75
N VAL A 107 23.50 -9.70 -10.96
CA VAL A 107 23.27 -8.25 -11.07
C VAL A 107 24.35 -7.48 -10.34
N ASP A 108 24.99 -6.51 -10.99
CA ASP A 108 25.96 -5.61 -10.36
C ASP A 108 25.25 -4.56 -9.50
N LEU A 109 25.63 -4.49 -8.20
CA LEU A 109 24.99 -3.61 -7.23
C LEU A 109 25.82 -2.35 -7.01
N PHE A 110 25.17 -1.19 -7.08
CA PHE A 110 25.73 0.12 -6.76
C PHE A 110 24.95 0.75 -5.61
N THR A 111 25.68 1.27 -4.61
CA THR A 111 25.07 2.07 -3.53
C THR A 111 25.35 3.54 -3.81
N GLY A 112 24.33 4.38 -3.79
CA GLY A 112 24.46 5.82 -4.02
C GLY A 112 23.33 6.41 -4.85
N GLN A 113 23.31 7.73 -4.92
CA GLN A 113 22.35 8.48 -5.72
C GLN A 113 22.73 8.38 -7.21
N ALA A 114 21.90 7.69 -7.98
CA ALA A 114 22.03 7.64 -9.43
C ALA A 114 21.45 8.89 -10.08
N ARG A 115 22.16 9.42 -11.09
CA ARG A 115 21.73 10.55 -11.93
C ARG A 115 22.01 10.24 -13.40
N LEU A 116 21.06 10.50 -14.26
CA LEU A 116 21.22 10.38 -15.69
C LEU A 116 21.92 11.62 -16.23
N LEU A 117 23.01 11.42 -16.99
CA LEU A 117 23.76 12.49 -17.67
C LEU A 117 23.32 12.66 -19.13
N ASP A 118 22.96 11.56 -19.76
CA ASP A 118 22.44 11.48 -21.12
C ASP A 118 21.51 10.25 -21.24
N PRO A 119 20.88 9.99 -22.40
CA PRO A 119 19.96 8.85 -22.56
C PRO A 119 20.54 7.45 -22.30
N HIS A 120 21.86 7.33 -22.19
CA HIS A 120 22.55 6.04 -22.03
C HIS A 120 23.59 6.04 -20.91
N THR A 121 23.80 7.16 -20.20
CA THR A 121 24.84 7.28 -19.16
C THR A 121 24.24 7.62 -17.81
N VAL A 122 24.52 6.77 -16.80
CA VAL A 122 24.18 6.98 -15.40
C VAL A 122 25.45 7.27 -14.61
N GLU A 123 25.40 8.30 -13.76
CA GLU A 123 26.47 8.63 -12.79
C GLU A 123 26.02 8.24 -11.38
N ILE A 124 26.89 7.50 -10.67
CA ILE A 124 26.74 7.17 -9.25
C ILE A 124 28.05 7.53 -8.57
N ASP A 125 28.03 8.42 -7.55
CA ASP A 125 29.22 8.84 -6.80
C ASP A 125 30.42 9.20 -7.70
N ARG A 126 30.14 10.00 -8.76
CA ARG A 126 31.12 10.43 -9.80
C ARG A 126 31.64 9.31 -10.70
N THR A 127 31.14 8.09 -10.57
CA THR A 127 31.46 6.99 -11.46
C THR A 127 30.38 6.88 -12.54
N ARG A 128 30.79 6.89 -13.80
CA ARG A 128 29.88 6.79 -14.95
C ARG A 128 29.78 5.36 -15.42
N ARG A 129 28.58 4.97 -15.81
CA ARG A 129 28.24 3.67 -16.41
C ARG A 129 27.32 3.89 -17.61
N SER A 130 27.57 3.16 -18.67
CA SER A 130 26.73 3.20 -19.87
C SER A 130 25.79 2.01 -19.95
N ALA A 131 24.57 2.22 -20.47
CA ALA A 131 23.59 1.17 -20.64
C ALA A 131 22.77 1.34 -21.93
N ALA A 132 22.44 0.23 -22.55
CA ALA A 132 21.55 0.23 -23.72
C ALA A 132 20.15 0.71 -23.34
N ARG A 133 19.67 0.35 -22.15
CA ARG A 133 18.39 0.76 -21.56
C ARG A 133 18.57 1.19 -20.11
N ILE A 134 17.84 2.21 -19.69
CA ILE A 134 17.79 2.69 -18.30
C ILE A 134 16.36 2.58 -17.81
N LEU A 135 16.14 1.81 -16.73
CA LEU A 135 14.83 1.64 -16.08
C LEU A 135 14.79 2.47 -14.80
N ILE A 136 13.88 3.42 -14.71
CA ILE A 136 13.63 4.22 -13.52
C ILE A 136 12.58 3.54 -12.66
N ALA A 137 12.97 3.12 -11.46
CA ALA A 137 12.13 2.45 -10.46
C ALA A 137 12.30 3.09 -9.09
N SER A 138 12.50 4.42 -9.06
CA SER A 138 12.79 5.23 -7.87
C SER A 138 11.60 5.37 -6.90
N GLY A 139 10.42 4.92 -7.32
CA GLY A 139 9.23 4.86 -6.47
C GLY A 139 8.61 6.24 -6.18
N GLY A 140 7.99 6.35 -5.01
CA GLY A 140 7.33 7.57 -4.55
C GLY A 140 7.80 8.00 -3.16
N ARG A 141 7.51 9.26 -2.80
CA ARG A 141 7.74 9.83 -1.48
C ARG A 141 6.47 10.43 -0.88
N ALA A 142 6.38 10.49 0.45
CA ALA A 142 5.26 11.11 1.14
C ALA A 142 5.17 12.60 0.82
N ILE A 143 3.96 13.13 0.78
CA ILE A 143 3.69 14.55 0.61
C ILE A 143 3.70 15.20 2.00
N VAL A 144 4.48 16.27 2.16
CA VAL A 144 4.46 17.17 3.31
C VAL A 144 3.47 18.30 3.00
N PRO A 145 2.63 18.74 3.96
CA PRO A 145 1.69 19.83 3.75
C PRO A 145 2.42 21.17 3.54
N ASP A 146 1.78 22.08 2.81
CA ASP A 146 2.22 23.48 2.69
C ASP A 146 1.38 24.35 3.61
N ILE A 147 1.74 24.34 4.90
CA ILE A 147 1.10 25.09 5.97
C ILE A 147 2.17 25.68 6.91
N PRO A 148 1.89 26.77 7.65
CA PRO A 148 2.77 27.25 8.70
C PRO A 148 3.10 26.13 9.71
N GLY A 149 4.39 25.94 10.04
CA GLY A 149 4.88 24.88 10.92
C GLY A 149 5.02 23.50 10.26
N SER A 150 5.00 23.45 8.92
CA SER A 150 5.14 22.18 8.18
C SER A 150 6.49 21.46 8.40
N GLU A 151 7.50 22.15 8.90
CA GLU A 151 8.76 21.57 9.36
C GLU A 151 8.61 20.57 10.51
N HIS A 152 7.54 20.68 11.30
CA HIS A 152 7.17 19.75 12.37
C HIS A 152 6.30 18.58 11.89
N ALA A 153 5.85 18.61 10.64
CA ALA A 153 4.99 17.58 10.08
C ALA A 153 5.76 16.28 9.86
N LEU A 154 5.38 15.24 10.58
CA LEU A 154 5.91 13.90 10.40
C LEU A 154 5.22 13.19 9.23
N THR A 155 5.92 12.29 8.58
CA THR A 155 5.34 11.41 7.55
C THR A 155 5.20 9.99 8.06
N SER A 156 4.58 9.11 7.26
CA SER A 156 4.50 7.68 7.58
C SER A 156 5.87 7.03 7.87
N ASN A 157 6.97 7.57 7.32
CA ASN A 157 8.31 7.03 7.59
C ASN A 157 8.71 7.16 9.07
N ALA A 158 8.34 8.28 9.72
CA ALA A 158 8.64 8.51 11.13
C ALA A 158 7.96 7.48 12.05
N PHE A 159 6.79 6.97 11.66
CA PHE A 159 6.09 5.93 12.40
C PHE A 159 6.94 4.66 12.59
N PHE A 160 7.69 4.26 11.58
CA PHE A 160 8.48 3.03 11.62
C PHE A 160 9.75 3.13 12.46
N SER A 161 10.17 4.34 12.83
CA SER A 161 11.30 4.64 13.71
C SER A 161 10.88 5.16 15.08
N LEU A 162 9.59 5.17 15.39
CA LEU A 162 9.05 5.66 16.66
C LEU A 162 9.70 4.94 17.85
N GLU A 163 10.34 5.69 18.75
CA GLU A 163 11.09 5.12 19.87
C GLU A 163 10.19 4.68 21.03
N GLU A 164 9.17 5.49 21.32
CA GLU A 164 8.21 5.27 22.39
C GLU A 164 6.80 5.52 21.86
N LEU A 165 5.80 4.84 22.43
CA LEU A 165 4.41 5.11 22.09
C LEU A 165 4.01 6.52 22.57
N PRO A 166 3.48 7.36 21.67
CA PRO A 166 2.96 8.66 22.06
C PRO A 166 1.67 8.48 22.89
N LYS A 167 1.33 9.45 23.71
CA LYS A 167 0.02 9.44 24.40
C LYS A 167 -1.10 9.81 23.43
N ARG A 168 -0.81 10.71 22.48
CA ARG A 168 -1.76 11.25 21.50
C ARG A 168 -1.12 11.30 20.13
N MET A 169 -1.81 10.77 19.15
CA MET A 169 -1.45 10.86 17.74
C MET A 169 -2.52 11.66 17.00
N MET A 170 -2.10 12.66 16.23
CA MET A 170 -2.91 13.21 15.16
C MET A 170 -2.46 12.62 13.84
N VAL A 171 -3.37 12.04 13.09
CA VAL A 171 -3.09 11.58 11.73
C VAL A 171 -3.94 12.36 10.74
N VAL A 172 -3.30 13.05 9.81
CA VAL A 172 -3.96 13.87 8.78
C VAL A 172 -4.03 13.09 7.47
N GLY A 173 -5.24 12.93 6.96
CA GLY A 173 -5.55 12.09 5.80
C GLY A 173 -6.51 10.98 6.18
N ALA A 174 -7.18 10.36 5.17
CA ALA A 174 -8.09 9.25 5.37
C ALA A 174 -7.94 8.18 4.28
N GLY A 175 -6.76 8.09 3.68
CA GLY A 175 -6.34 6.98 2.82
C GLY A 175 -5.88 5.78 3.66
N TYR A 176 -5.58 4.67 2.99
CA TYR A 176 -5.19 3.42 3.65
C TYR A 176 -4.02 3.58 4.65
N ILE A 177 -3.00 4.40 4.33
CA ILE A 177 -1.87 4.63 5.23
C ILE A 177 -2.33 5.26 6.57
N ALA A 178 -3.18 6.28 6.50
CA ALA A 178 -3.68 6.96 7.71
C ALA A 178 -4.45 6.00 8.62
N LEU A 179 -5.36 5.20 8.04
CA LEU A 179 -6.20 4.26 8.79
C LEU A 179 -5.40 3.11 9.37
N GLU A 180 -4.45 2.56 8.61
CA GLU A 180 -3.59 1.48 9.07
C GLU A 180 -2.71 1.89 10.25
N LEU A 181 -2.02 3.04 10.14
CA LEU A 181 -1.16 3.54 11.21
C LEU A 181 -1.98 3.98 12.44
N GLY A 182 -3.11 4.65 12.21
CA GLY A 182 -4.02 5.07 13.27
C GLY A 182 -4.60 3.88 14.03
N SER A 183 -5.08 2.84 13.33
CA SER A 183 -5.67 1.66 13.97
C SER A 183 -4.65 0.84 14.76
N VAL A 184 -3.38 0.76 14.31
CA VAL A 184 -2.31 0.10 15.07
C VAL A 184 -2.10 0.79 16.42
N LEU A 185 -1.94 2.12 16.43
CA LEU A 185 -1.71 2.84 17.69
C LEU A 185 -2.96 2.88 18.57
N CYS A 186 -4.16 2.99 17.98
CA CYS A 186 -5.41 2.91 18.73
C CYS A 186 -5.54 1.59 19.48
N ALA A 187 -5.25 0.46 18.81
CA ALA A 187 -5.25 -0.87 19.42
C ALA A 187 -4.21 -1.03 20.55
N LEU A 188 -3.15 -0.22 20.54
CA LEU A 188 -2.11 -0.17 21.59
C LEU A 188 -2.41 0.88 22.68
N GLY A 189 -3.61 1.46 22.71
CA GLY A 189 -4.07 2.38 23.75
C GLY A 189 -3.66 3.83 23.56
N VAL A 190 -3.16 4.22 22.39
CA VAL A 190 -2.86 5.62 22.04
C VAL A 190 -4.15 6.35 21.68
N ASN A 191 -4.34 7.57 22.18
CA ASN A 191 -5.46 8.43 21.76
C ASN A 191 -5.22 8.94 20.34
N VAL A 192 -5.93 8.40 19.36
CA VAL A 192 -5.78 8.72 17.94
C VAL A 192 -6.89 9.65 17.48
N THR A 193 -6.52 10.79 16.90
CA THR A 193 -7.44 11.69 16.18
C THR A 193 -7.07 11.71 14.71
N LEU A 194 -7.99 11.25 13.85
CA LEU A 194 -7.89 11.36 12.40
C LEU A 194 -8.53 12.66 11.94
N VAL A 195 -7.82 13.47 11.15
CA VAL A 195 -8.30 14.72 10.57
C VAL A 195 -8.32 14.60 9.05
N HIS A 196 -9.49 14.76 8.44
CA HIS A 196 -9.65 14.64 7.00
C HIS A 196 -10.50 15.76 6.41
N ARG A 197 -10.03 16.32 5.29
CA ARG A 197 -10.71 17.42 4.58
C ARG A 197 -11.94 17.02 3.76
N GLY A 198 -12.15 15.74 3.54
CA GLY A 198 -13.27 15.19 2.78
C GLY A 198 -14.40 14.70 3.68
N GLU A 199 -15.52 14.36 3.05
CA GLU A 199 -16.75 13.91 3.71
C GLU A 199 -16.69 12.46 4.20
N GLU A 200 -15.80 11.63 3.62
CA GLU A 200 -15.73 10.18 3.90
C GLU A 200 -14.29 9.67 3.82
N ILE A 201 -13.99 8.62 4.58
CA ILE A 201 -12.70 7.92 4.55
C ILE A 201 -12.56 7.07 3.26
N LEU A 202 -11.37 6.58 2.92
CA LEU A 202 -11.06 5.59 1.86
C LEU A 202 -11.71 5.88 0.50
N ARG A 203 -11.54 7.08 -0.03
CA ARG A 203 -12.02 7.41 -1.37
C ARG A 203 -11.55 6.38 -2.40
N GLY A 204 -12.47 5.87 -3.24
CA GLY A 204 -12.21 4.86 -4.26
C GLY A 204 -12.57 3.43 -3.85
N PHE A 205 -12.92 3.21 -2.57
CA PHE A 205 -13.50 1.95 -2.11
C PHE A 205 -15.04 2.02 -2.13
N ASP A 206 -15.69 0.86 -2.10
CA ASP A 206 -17.15 0.78 -2.06
C ASP A 206 -17.72 1.49 -0.83
N ARG A 207 -18.80 2.24 -1.02
CA ARG A 207 -19.35 3.13 0.00
C ARG A 207 -19.85 2.39 1.24
N ASP A 208 -20.52 1.26 1.06
CA ASP A 208 -21.03 0.48 2.21
C ASP A 208 -19.88 0.05 3.12
N LEU A 209 -18.75 -0.35 2.53
CA LEU A 209 -17.57 -0.75 3.30
C LEU A 209 -16.90 0.43 4.00
N ARG A 210 -16.86 1.60 3.34
CA ARG A 210 -16.29 2.83 3.91
C ARG A 210 -17.07 3.30 5.13
N CYS A 211 -18.41 3.31 5.04
CA CYS A 211 -19.28 3.65 6.15
C CYS A 211 -19.12 2.65 7.30
N HIS A 212 -19.18 1.34 6.97
CA HIS A 212 -19.01 0.29 7.98
C HIS A 212 -17.67 0.40 8.71
N LEU A 213 -16.56 0.59 7.97
CA LEU A 213 -15.24 0.74 8.57
C LEU A 213 -15.13 1.99 9.43
N HIS A 214 -15.75 3.11 9.01
CA HIS A 214 -15.80 4.34 9.80
C HIS A 214 -16.41 4.07 11.19
N ASP A 215 -17.60 3.47 11.20
CA ASP A 215 -18.33 3.16 12.43
C ASP A 215 -17.53 2.21 13.35
N GLU A 216 -16.88 1.19 12.77
CA GLU A 216 -16.04 0.25 13.52
C GLU A 216 -14.79 0.90 14.11
N LEU A 217 -14.16 1.86 13.40
CA LEU A 217 -12.99 2.58 13.91
C LEU A 217 -13.38 3.54 15.05
N GLU A 218 -14.53 4.24 14.95
CA GLU A 218 -15.04 5.08 16.03
C GLU A 218 -15.43 4.25 17.26
N ALA A 219 -16.08 3.09 17.06
CA ALA A 219 -16.41 2.16 18.13
C ALA A 219 -15.18 1.67 18.89
N LYS A 220 -14.02 1.61 18.24
CA LYS A 220 -12.72 1.27 18.83
C LYS A 220 -11.99 2.47 19.47
N GLY A 221 -12.62 3.65 19.50
CA GLY A 221 -12.10 4.84 20.17
C GLY A 221 -11.25 5.76 19.29
N MET A 222 -11.18 5.55 17.99
CA MET A 222 -10.55 6.52 17.09
C MET A 222 -11.49 7.72 16.91
N ARG A 223 -11.01 8.91 17.23
CA ARG A 223 -11.76 10.15 16.94
C ARG A 223 -11.57 10.53 15.47
N ILE A 224 -12.65 10.63 14.69
CA ILE A 224 -12.60 10.97 13.27
C ILE A 224 -13.23 12.34 13.03
N LEU A 225 -12.43 13.29 12.51
CA LEU A 225 -12.86 14.63 12.14
C LEU A 225 -12.86 14.75 10.60
N LEU A 226 -14.03 14.62 10.01
CA LEU A 226 -14.25 14.82 8.57
C LEU A 226 -14.47 16.30 8.26
N GLU A 227 -14.39 16.69 6.99
CA GLU A 227 -14.57 18.06 6.48
C GLU A 227 -13.71 19.10 7.22
N THR A 228 -12.56 18.65 7.76
CA THR A 228 -11.71 19.43 8.64
C THR A 228 -10.27 19.47 8.13
N ARG A 229 -9.63 20.64 8.19
CA ARG A 229 -8.24 20.84 7.73
C ARG A 229 -7.36 21.38 8.85
N VAL A 230 -6.12 20.91 8.90
CA VAL A 230 -5.07 21.54 9.69
C VAL A 230 -4.61 22.80 8.95
N GLN A 231 -4.67 23.96 9.61
CA GLN A 231 -4.23 25.24 9.08
C GLN A 231 -2.80 25.60 9.49
N GLU A 232 -2.40 25.17 10.68
CA GLU A 232 -1.11 25.52 11.27
C GLU A 232 -0.69 24.42 12.24
N LEU A 233 0.61 24.16 12.34
CA LEU A 233 1.20 23.29 13.34
C LEU A 233 2.25 24.09 14.13
N ARG A 234 2.20 24.05 15.45
CA ARG A 234 3.16 24.74 16.34
C ARG A 234 3.77 23.76 17.32
N GLU A 235 5.07 23.85 17.51
CA GLU A 235 5.74 23.16 18.61
C GLU A 235 5.55 23.94 19.92
N THR A 236 5.15 23.23 20.99
CA THR A 236 4.89 23.79 22.32
C THR A 236 5.59 22.92 23.36
N GLY A 237 6.85 23.21 23.61
CA GLY A 237 7.69 22.39 24.47
C GLY A 237 7.96 21.00 23.86
N SER A 238 7.45 19.93 24.48
CA SER A 238 7.59 18.55 23.99
C SER A 238 6.39 18.06 23.19
N ARG A 239 5.48 18.95 22.78
CA ARG A 239 4.21 18.64 22.13
C ARG A 239 3.99 19.53 20.92
N PHE A 240 2.94 19.23 20.19
CA PHE A 240 2.49 20.04 19.06
C PHE A 240 1.02 20.46 19.26
N GLU A 241 0.71 21.66 18.82
CA GLU A 241 -0.64 22.18 18.70
C GLU A 241 -0.97 22.31 17.21
N ALA A 242 -2.04 21.66 16.78
CA ALA A 242 -2.59 21.80 15.44
C ALA A 242 -3.85 22.64 15.47
N ARG A 243 -3.82 23.79 14.79
CA ARG A 243 -5.00 24.64 14.64
C ARG A 243 -5.83 24.16 13.44
N LEU A 244 -7.09 23.88 13.68
CA LEU A 244 -8.03 23.42 12.65
C LEU A 244 -8.84 24.59 12.06
N ASP A 245 -9.39 24.39 10.85
CA ASP A 245 -10.20 25.40 10.16
C ASP A 245 -11.58 25.62 10.80
N ASN A 246 -12.06 24.70 11.63
CA ASN A 246 -13.26 24.87 12.47
C ASN A 246 -13.03 25.66 13.77
N GLY A 247 -11.79 26.12 14.01
CA GLY A 247 -11.38 26.87 15.19
C GLY A 247 -10.91 26.01 16.37
N GLU A 248 -10.99 24.70 16.29
CA GLU A 248 -10.47 23.81 17.32
C GLU A 248 -8.93 23.79 17.30
N VAL A 249 -8.32 23.63 18.47
CA VAL A 249 -6.88 23.39 18.64
C VAL A 249 -6.69 21.98 19.22
N LEU A 250 -6.00 21.14 18.47
CA LEU A 250 -5.66 19.78 18.89
C LEU A 250 -4.24 19.73 19.44
N GLU A 251 -4.07 19.22 20.65
CA GLU A 251 -2.76 18.83 21.17
C GLU A 251 -2.41 17.43 20.70
N THR A 252 -1.20 17.25 20.22
CA THR A 252 -0.66 15.95 19.80
C THR A 252 0.81 15.81 20.18
N ASP A 253 1.23 14.58 20.46
CA ASP A 253 2.63 14.24 20.69
C ASP A 253 3.29 13.72 19.37
N PHE A 254 2.47 13.30 18.37
CA PHE A 254 2.92 12.71 17.13
C PHE A 254 2.04 13.14 15.94
N PRO A 255 2.36 14.26 15.26
CA PRO A 255 1.57 14.80 14.14
C PRO A 255 1.99 14.16 12.81
N VAL A 256 1.29 13.11 12.37
CA VAL A 256 1.57 12.40 11.11
C VAL A 256 0.68 12.88 9.98
N PHE A 257 1.30 13.24 8.85
CA PHE A 257 0.61 13.60 7.62
C PHE A 257 0.71 12.45 6.61
N ALA A 258 -0.43 11.79 6.38
CA ALA A 258 -0.62 10.71 5.40
C ALA A 258 -1.55 11.18 4.27
N ILE A 259 -1.25 12.36 3.70
CA ILE A 259 -2.07 13.08 2.72
C ILE A 259 -1.83 12.69 1.27
N GLY A 260 -1.01 11.68 1.06
CA GLY A 260 -0.68 11.11 -0.25
C GLY A 260 0.81 10.95 -0.48
N ARG A 261 1.12 10.39 -1.65
CA ARG A 261 2.49 10.17 -2.13
C ARG A 261 2.63 10.77 -3.52
N LYS A 262 3.84 11.17 -3.88
CA LYS A 262 4.19 11.67 -5.23
C LYS A 262 5.43 10.97 -5.75
N PRO A 263 5.60 10.92 -7.09
CA PRO A 263 6.77 10.35 -7.73
C PRO A 263 8.08 10.92 -7.20
N ARG A 264 9.10 10.07 -7.05
CA ARG A 264 10.43 10.46 -6.61
C ARG A 264 11.34 10.61 -7.83
N ILE A 265 11.34 11.81 -8.39
CA ILE A 265 12.09 12.15 -9.61
C ILE A 265 13.24 13.13 -9.35
N GLU A 266 13.29 13.72 -8.17
CA GLU A 266 14.27 14.77 -7.85
C GLU A 266 15.69 14.22 -7.88
N GLY A 267 16.58 14.96 -8.53
CA GLY A 267 18.02 14.64 -8.65
C GLY A 267 18.35 13.57 -9.68
N LEU A 268 17.36 13.02 -10.39
CA LEU A 268 17.60 12.01 -11.42
C LEU A 268 18.14 12.60 -12.75
N GLY A 269 18.05 13.92 -12.97
CA GLY A 269 18.53 14.60 -14.17
C GLY A 269 17.58 14.48 -15.38
N LEU A 270 16.29 14.18 -15.13
CA LEU A 270 15.30 13.96 -16.20
C LEU A 270 14.95 15.24 -16.97
N GLU A 271 15.02 16.38 -16.30
CA GLU A 271 14.67 17.71 -16.84
C GLU A 271 15.51 18.07 -18.08
N HIS A 272 16.77 17.63 -18.10
CA HIS A 272 17.71 17.92 -19.19
C HIS A 272 17.60 16.95 -20.37
N LEU A 273 16.92 15.81 -20.17
CA LEU A 273 16.81 14.74 -21.15
C LEU A 273 15.51 14.79 -21.95
N GLY A 274 14.58 15.69 -21.58
CA GLY A 274 13.31 15.83 -22.26
C GLY A 274 12.33 14.69 -21.93
N VAL A 275 12.48 14.05 -20.75
CA VAL A 275 11.52 13.07 -20.27
C VAL A 275 10.23 13.78 -19.88
N GLU A 276 9.12 13.38 -20.49
CA GLU A 276 7.82 13.97 -20.24
C GLU A 276 7.27 13.56 -18.87
N LEU A 277 6.74 14.53 -18.13
CA LEU A 277 6.11 14.34 -16.83
C LEU A 277 4.63 14.67 -16.90
N GLY A 278 3.81 13.81 -16.30
CA GLY A 278 2.37 14.01 -16.13
C GLY A 278 2.05 15.13 -15.12
N ARG A 279 0.76 15.47 -15.01
CA ARG A 279 0.27 16.58 -14.16
C ARG A 279 0.66 16.46 -12.67
N ARG A 280 0.85 15.26 -12.17
CA ARG A 280 1.25 14.97 -10.77
C ARG A 280 2.74 14.65 -10.63
N GLY A 281 3.52 14.87 -11.70
CA GLY A 281 4.98 14.70 -11.72
C GLY A 281 5.45 13.27 -11.96
N GLY A 282 4.57 12.34 -12.34
CA GLY A 282 4.95 10.98 -12.75
C GLY A 282 5.56 10.97 -14.14
N ILE A 283 6.50 10.06 -14.38
CA ILE A 283 7.06 9.83 -15.71
C ILE A 283 5.96 9.25 -16.60
N VAL A 284 5.67 9.93 -17.73
CA VAL A 284 4.72 9.44 -18.73
C VAL A 284 5.36 8.29 -19.49
N VAL A 285 4.65 7.16 -19.57
CA VAL A 285 5.11 5.95 -20.28
C VAL A 285 3.99 5.38 -21.14
N ASP A 286 4.38 4.63 -22.17
CA ASP A 286 3.48 3.82 -23.00
C ASP A 286 3.19 2.44 -22.35
N ASP A 287 2.48 1.59 -23.06
CA ASP A 287 2.11 0.23 -22.61
C ASP A 287 3.32 -0.70 -22.39
N ASP A 288 4.47 -0.41 -22.99
CA ASP A 288 5.75 -1.11 -22.82
C ASP A 288 6.66 -0.41 -21.80
N PHE A 289 6.14 0.57 -21.03
CA PHE A 289 6.84 1.38 -20.04
C PHE A 289 7.94 2.28 -20.60
N THR A 290 7.95 2.56 -21.92
CA THR A 290 8.88 3.48 -22.57
C THR A 290 8.45 4.92 -22.29
N SER A 291 9.40 5.76 -21.87
CA SER A 291 9.16 7.21 -21.74
C SER A 291 9.20 7.92 -23.08
N SER A 292 9.07 9.27 -23.07
CA SER A 292 9.32 10.09 -24.27
C SER A 292 10.74 9.96 -24.84
N VAL A 293 11.68 9.35 -24.10
CA VAL A 293 13.06 9.06 -24.53
C VAL A 293 13.22 7.55 -24.74
N PRO A 294 13.50 7.06 -25.96
CA PRO A 294 13.38 5.63 -26.31
C PRO A 294 14.27 4.66 -25.52
N SER A 295 15.34 5.13 -24.87
CA SER A 295 16.23 4.31 -24.03
C SER A 295 15.90 4.39 -22.55
N ILE A 296 14.95 5.24 -22.14
CA ILE A 296 14.57 5.48 -20.76
C ILE A 296 13.15 4.94 -20.54
N TYR A 297 13.03 4.10 -19.53
CA TYR A 297 11.80 3.41 -19.13
C TYR A 297 11.47 3.73 -17.67
N ALA A 298 10.21 3.53 -17.26
CA ALA A 298 9.84 3.71 -15.85
C ALA A 298 8.74 2.73 -15.43
N VAL A 299 8.84 2.22 -14.18
CA VAL A 299 7.84 1.31 -13.57
C VAL A 299 7.58 1.66 -12.10
N GLY A 300 6.41 1.29 -11.62
CA GLY A 300 5.96 1.49 -10.24
C GLY A 300 5.56 2.94 -9.94
N ASP A 301 5.62 3.33 -8.66
CA ASP A 301 5.08 4.61 -8.16
C ASP A 301 5.63 5.85 -8.89
N VAL A 302 6.79 5.76 -9.51
CA VAL A 302 7.40 6.88 -10.26
C VAL A 302 6.60 7.28 -11.51
N THR A 303 5.75 6.39 -12.03
CA THR A 303 4.84 6.67 -13.15
C THR A 303 3.52 7.31 -12.71
N ASP A 304 3.25 7.37 -11.40
CA ASP A 304 1.99 7.87 -10.80
C ASP A 304 0.72 7.16 -11.29
N HIS A 305 0.84 5.89 -11.72
CA HIS A 305 -0.30 5.09 -12.15
C HIS A 305 -0.99 4.45 -10.93
N ILE A 306 -0.68 3.20 -10.59
CA ILE A 306 -1.25 2.51 -9.42
C ILE A 306 -0.14 2.18 -8.43
N GLN A 307 -0.15 2.85 -7.28
CA GLN A 307 0.91 2.78 -6.27
C GLN A 307 0.73 1.56 -5.35
N LEU A 308 0.90 0.35 -5.90
CA LEU A 308 0.81 -0.92 -5.19
C LEU A 308 2.02 -1.81 -5.50
N THR A 309 2.55 -2.47 -4.46
CA THR A 309 3.67 -3.41 -4.61
C THR A 309 3.42 -4.51 -5.65
N PRO A 310 2.25 -5.21 -5.68
CA PRO A 310 1.98 -6.23 -6.71
C PRO A 310 1.98 -5.66 -8.13
N VAL A 311 1.52 -4.42 -8.31
CA VAL A 311 1.52 -3.74 -9.62
C VAL A 311 2.95 -3.47 -10.06
N ALA A 312 3.77 -2.87 -9.22
CA ALA A 312 5.19 -2.63 -9.54
C ALA A 312 5.95 -3.94 -9.86
N LEU A 313 5.63 -5.04 -9.15
CA LEU A 313 6.20 -6.36 -9.45
C LEU A 313 5.75 -6.87 -10.83
N ALA A 314 4.47 -6.72 -11.18
CA ALA A 314 3.94 -7.12 -12.48
C ALA A 314 4.54 -6.29 -13.63
N GLU A 315 4.67 -4.97 -13.42
CA GLU A 315 5.30 -4.05 -14.37
C GLU A 315 6.76 -4.38 -14.60
N GLY A 316 7.54 -4.62 -13.54
CA GLY A 316 8.94 -5.05 -13.64
C GLY A 316 9.10 -6.40 -14.34
N MET A 317 8.17 -7.35 -14.11
CA MET A 317 8.13 -8.63 -14.79
C MET A 317 7.82 -8.48 -16.29
N HIS A 318 6.78 -7.68 -16.63
CA HIS A 318 6.42 -7.39 -18.01
C HIS A 318 7.59 -6.75 -18.76
N PHE A 319 8.21 -5.70 -18.17
CA PHE A 319 9.37 -5.03 -18.76
C PHE A 319 10.50 -6.04 -19.09
N ALA A 320 10.88 -6.90 -18.12
CA ALA A 320 11.97 -7.84 -18.33
C ALA A 320 11.66 -8.84 -19.45
N HIS A 321 10.46 -9.43 -19.47
CA HIS A 321 10.06 -10.37 -20.53
C HIS A 321 9.91 -9.70 -21.90
N ARG A 322 9.42 -8.46 -21.93
CA ARG A 322 9.24 -7.70 -23.17
C ARG A 322 10.56 -7.43 -23.90
N PHE A 323 11.60 -7.08 -23.15
CA PHE A 323 12.87 -6.64 -23.73
C PHE A 323 13.99 -7.68 -23.74
N TYR A 324 13.88 -8.73 -22.92
CA TYR A 324 14.93 -9.75 -22.79
C TYR A 324 14.39 -11.20 -22.91
N GLY A 325 13.08 -11.40 -22.86
CA GLY A 325 12.43 -12.70 -22.94
C GLY A 325 11.65 -12.92 -24.23
N GLN A 326 10.76 -13.90 -24.15
CA GLN A 326 9.75 -14.18 -25.18
C GLN A 326 8.37 -14.17 -24.50
N GLY A 327 7.56 -13.18 -24.78
CA GLY A 327 6.18 -13.17 -24.30
C GLY A 327 5.58 -11.78 -24.11
N ASP A 328 4.29 -11.69 -24.41
CA ASP A 328 3.44 -10.53 -24.13
C ASP A 328 2.71 -10.81 -22.80
N HIS A 329 3.23 -10.31 -21.70
CA HIS A 329 2.65 -10.43 -20.36
C HIS A 329 1.82 -9.19 -20.02
N ARG A 330 0.75 -8.92 -20.80
CA ARG A 330 -0.11 -7.76 -20.55
C ARG A 330 -0.67 -7.76 -19.13
N ILE A 331 -0.59 -6.61 -18.48
CA ILE A 331 -1.08 -6.41 -17.13
C ILE A 331 -2.56 -6.06 -17.17
N ASP A 332 -3.36 -6.78 -16.40
CA ASP A 332 -4.76 -6.46 -16.19
C ASP A 332 -4.91 -5.53 -14.98
N TYR A 333 -5.08 -4.25 -15.25
CA TYR A 333 -5.29 -3.23 -14.23
C TYR A 333 -6.74 -3.13 -13.73
N MET A 334 -7.69 -3.88 -14.33
CA MET A 334 -9.11 -3.77 -13.99
C MET A 334 -9.52 -4.56 -12.76
N SER A 335 -8.76 -5.62 -12.42
CA SER A 335 -9.14 -6.57 -11.37
C SER A 335 -8.02 -6.77 -10.35
N ILE A 336 -7.46 -5.67 -9.85
CA ILE A 336 -6.39 -5.71 -8.84
C ILE A 336 -7.00 -5.88 -7.45
N PRO A 337 -6.78 -7.03 -6.77
CA PRO A 337 -7.20 -7.17 -5.39
C PRO A 337 -6.39 -6.23 -4.50
N THR A 338 -7.10 -5.53 -3.62
CA THR A 338 -6.51 -4.51 -2.75
C THR A 338 -7.02 -4.70 -1.33
N ALA A 339 -6.15 -4.55 -0.34
CA ALA A 339 -6.51 -4.59 1.06
C ALA A 339 -5.99 -3.38 1.84
N VAL A 340 -6.75 -2.97 2.83
CA VAL A 340 -6.38 -2.01 3.87
C VAL A 340 -6.27 -2.78 5.17
N PHE A 341 -5.06 -2.83 5.73
CA PHE A 341 -4.77 -3.62 6.93
C PHE A 341 -4.99 -2.80 8.21
N CYS A 342 -6.12 -2.11 8.27
CA CYS A 342 -6.64 -1.54 9.52
C CYS A 342 -7.33 -2.64 10.37
N GLN A 343 -7.97 -2.28 11.44
CA GLN A 343 -8.64 -3.22 12.34
C GLN A 343 -10.07 -2.73 12.60
N PRO A 344 -11.08 -3.35 11.91
CA PRO A 344 -11.01 -4.56 11.07
C PRO A 344 -10.35 -4.33 9.70
N GLU A 345 -9.84 -5.42 9.09
CA GLU A 345 -9.30 -5.37 7.72
C GLU A 345 -10.42 -5.07 6.71
N LEU A 346 -10.07 -4.35 5.63
CA LEU A 346 -10.97 -4.16 4.50
C LEU A 346 -10.26 -4.62 3.22
N ALA A 347 -10.94 -5.41 2.39
CA ALA A 347 -10.40 -5.85 1.11
C ALA A 347 -11.44 -5.81 0.00
N THR A 348 -10.97 -5.63 -1.23
CA THR A 348 -11.82 -5.46 -2.41
C THR A 348 -11.14 -5.99 -3.66
N VAL A 349 -11.94 -6.46 -4.61
CA VAL A 349 -11.50 -6.73 -5.98
C VAL A 349 -12.64 -6.41 -6.95
N GLY A 350 -12.32 -5.81 -8.09
CA GLY A 350 -13.27 -5.43 -9.12
C GLY A 350 -13.96 -4.09 -8.86
N LEU A 351 -15.15 -3.92 -9.42
CA LEU A 351 -15.89 -2.66 -9.43
C LEU A 351 -16.63 -2.44 -8.11
N THR A 352 -16.61 -1.23 -7.61
CA THR A 352 -17.57 -0.75 -6.60
C THR A 352 -18.99 -0.72 -7.19
N GLU A 353 -20.01 -0.72 -6.35
CA GLU A 353 -21.39 -0.57 -6.81
C GLU A 353 -21.58 0.67 -7.69
N ALA A 354 -21.03 1.82 -7.29
CA ALA A 354 -21.15 3.06 -8.04
C ALA A 354 -20.48 2.96 -9.43
N GLU A 355 -19.30 2.35 -9.52
CA GLU A 355 -18.62 2.12 -10.80
C GLU A 355 -19.39 1.13 -11.69
N ALA A 356 -20.00 0.10 -11.09
CA ALA A 356 -20.80 -0.88 -11.81
C ALA A 356 -22.01 -0.22 -12.45
N TRP A 357 -22.76 0.63 -11.74
CA TRP A 357 -23.89 1.40 -12.29
C TRP A 357 -23.50 2.35 -13.44
N HIS A 358 -22.23 2.80 -13.47
CA HIS A 358 -21.74 3.62 -14.59
C HIS A 358 -21.32 2.81 -15.81
N ARG A 359 -20.97 1.52 -15.62
CA ARG A 359 -20.40 0.68 -16.70
C ARG A 359 -21.35 -0.38 -17.24
N CYS A 360 -22.32 -0.81 -16.44
CA CYS A 360 -23.27 -1.87 -16.76
C CYS A 360 -24.68 -1.30 -16.92
N GLN A 361 -25.49 -1.95 -17.75
CA GLN A 361 -26.89 -1.53 -17.95
C GLN A 361 -27.81 -1.91 -16.78
N ASP A 362 -27.51 -3.05 -16.14
CA ASP A 362 -28.27 -3.56 -15.00
C ASP A 362 -27.30 -4.19 -14.00
N VAL A 363 -27.48 -3.87 -12.71
CA VAL A 363 -26.60 -4.30 -11.62
C VAL A 363 -27.43 -4.89 -10.50
N ARG A 364 -27.02 -6.04 -10.00
CA ARG A 364 -27.54 -6.61 -8.75
C ARG A 364 -26.48 -6.56 -7.67
N VAL A 365 -26.91 -6.18 -6.47
CA VAL A 365 -26.05 -6.08 -5.30
C VAL A 365 -26.55 -7.01 -4.22
N TYR A 366 -25.65 -7.80 -3.68
CA TYR A 366 -25.91 -8.70 -2.57
C TYR A 366 -24.99 -8.32 -1.43
N LYS A 367 -25.53 -8.14 -0.22
CA LYS A 367 -24.73 -7.82 0.97
C LYS A 367 -25.28 -8.43 2.23
N SER A 368 -24.40 -8.75 3.16
CA SER A 368 -24.72 -9.22 4.50
C SER A 368 -23.83 -8.52 5.52
N VAL A 369 -24.40 -8.21 6.68
CA VAL A 369 -23.66 -7.73 7.87
C VAL A 369 -23.96 -8.71 8.99
N PHE A 370 -22.93 -9.24 9.63
CA PHE A 370 -23.08 -10.26 10.66
C PHE A 370 -21.99 -10.17 11.73
N THR A 371 -22.26 -10.72 12.90
CA THR A 371 -21.25 -10.91 13.95
C THR A 371 -20.47 -12.19 13.66
N PRO A 372 -19.14 -12.13 13.48
CA PRO A 372 -18.32 -13.32 13.30
C PRO A 372 -18.47 -14.30 14.47
N LEU A 373 -18.48 -15.60 14.20
CA LEU A 373 -18.67 -16.63 15.24
C LEU A 373 -17.67 -16.48 16.39
N LYS A 374 -16.41 -16.13 16.11
CA LYS A 374 -15.40 -15.86 17.15
C LYS A 374 -15.85 -14.80 18.16
N LEU A 375 -16.62 -13.80 17.72
CA LEU A 375 -17.01 -12.66 18.56
C LEU A 375 -18.35 -12.87 19.29
N THR A 376 -19.07 -13.97 19.04
CA THR A 376 -20.33 -14.25 19.75
C THR A 376 -20.13 -14.58 21.24
N LEU A 377 -18.92 -14.97 21.64
CA LEU A 377 -18.54 -15.20 23.03
C LEU A 377 -17.65 -14.08 23.61
N SER A 378 -17.29 -13.09 22.79
CA SER A 378 -16.52 -11.90 23.18
C SER A 378 -17.45 -10.80 23.65
N GLU A 379 -16.93 -9.89 24.47
CA GLU A 379 -17.62 -8.63 24.82
C GLU A 379 -17.51 -7.57 23.71
N ARG A 380 -16.64 -7.78 22.71
CA ARG A 380 -16.48 -6.85 21.58
C ARG A 380 -17.65 -6.96 20.61
N ASN A 381 -18.20 -5.82 20.26
CA ASN A 381 -19.30 -5.68 19.29
C ASN A 381 -18.74 -5.24 17.92
N GLU A 382 -18.00 -6.14 17.26
CA GLU A 382 -17.46 -5.90 15.90
C GLU A 382 -18.24 -6.73 14.89
N HIS A 383 -18.57 -6.11 13.75
CA HIS A 383 -19.30 -6.75 12.68
C HIS A 383 -18.44 -6.93 11.44
N THR A 384 -18.81 -7.92 10.65
CA THR A 384 -18.25 -8.16 9.32
C THR A 384 -19.30 -7.80 8.28
N ILE A 385 -18.90 -7.10 7.24
CA ILE A 385 -19.71 -6.88 6.03
C ILE A 385 -19.09 -7.60 4.85
N VAL A 386 -19.93 -8.29 4.07
CA VAL A 386 -19.58 -8.87 2.76
C VAL A 386 -20.52 -8.34 1.70
N LYS A 387 -20.00 -8.12 0.48
CA LYS A 387 -20.77 -7.57 -0.63
C LYS A 387 -20.31 -8.14 -1.95
N LEU A 388 -21.27 -8.54 -2.79
CA LEU A 388 -21.07 -8.91 -4.19
C LEU A 388 -21.79 -7.91 -5.09
N VAL A 389 -21.11 -7.51 -6.16
CA VAL A 389 -21.66 -6.71 -7.26
C VAL A 389 -21.69 -7.57 -8.51
N VAL A 390 -22.84 -7.68 -9.14
CA VAL A 390 -23.11 -8.59 -10.26
C VAL A 390 -23.65 -7.82 -11.46
N ASP A 391 -23.07 -8.04 -12.63
CA ASP A 391 -23.65 -7.61 -13.90
C ASP A 391 -24.86 -8.51 -14.21
N ALA A 392 -26.07 -7.97 -14.08
CA ALA A 392 -27.32 -8.72 -14.21
C ALA A 392 -27.58 -9.18 -15.66
N SER A 393 -26.91 -8.58 -16.66
CA SER A 393 -27.09 -8.96 -18.06
C SER A 393 -26.47 -10.33 -18.40
N ASN A 394 -25.46 -10.75 -17.67
CA ASN A 394 -24.69 -11.97 -17.94
C ASN A 394 -24.37 -12.77 -16.68
N ASP A 395 -24.91 -12.36 -15.53
CA ASP A 395 -24.74 -12.97 -14.20
C ASP A 395 -23.28 -13.00 -13.68
N ARG A 396 -22.34 -12.26 -14.28
CA ARG A 396 -20.95 -12.24 -13.84
C ARG A 396 -20.79 -11.46 -12.54
N VAL A 397 -20.02 -12.01 -11.62
CA VAL A 397 -19.56 -11.28 -10.45
C VAL A 397 -18.45 -10.33 -10.89
N ILE A 398 -18.68 -9.03 -10.74
CA ILE A 398 -17.80 -7.95 -11.18
C ILE A 398 -17.19 -7.15 -10.04
N GLY A 399 -17.62 -7.41 -8.78
CA GLY A 399 -17.04 -6.84 -7.57
C GLY A 399 -17.26 -7.75 -6.36
N CYS A 400 -16.20 -7.94 -5.57
CA CYS A 400 -16.23 -8.62 -4.28
C CYS A 400 -15.57 -7.72 -3.24
N HIS A 401 -16.27 -7.47 -2.13
CA HIS A 401 -15.85 -6.55 -1.08
C HIS A 401 -16.11 -7.15 0.29
N MET A 402 -15.17 -6.95 1.24
CA MET A 402 -15.32 -7.41 2.62
C MET A 402 -14.62 -6.44 3.57
N ALA A 403 -15.26 -6.14 4.71
CA ALA A 403 -14.59 -5.59 5.87
C ALA A 403 -14.85 -6.50 7.09
N GLY A 404 -13.77 -6.98 7.71
CA GLY A 404 -13.80 -7.94 8.81
C GLY A 404 -12.51 -8.75 8.87
N HIS A 405 -12.39 -9.59 9.89
CA HIS A 405 -11.20 -10.42 10.10
C HIS A 405 -10.96 -11.38 8.91
N GLY A 406 -9.72 -11.38 8.39
CA GLY A 406 -9.32 -12.24 7.27
C GLY A 406 -9.81 -11.78 5.89
N ALA A 407 -10.34 -10.55 5.77
CA ALA A 407 -10.85 -10.02 4.51
C ALA A 407 -9.83 -10.10 3.37
N ALA A 408 -8.56 -9.79 3.66
CA ALA A 408 -7.49 -9.83 2.65
C ALA A 408 -7.25 -11.22 2.09
N GLU A 409 -7.23 -12.24 2.94
CA GLU A 409 -7.01 -13.63 2.55
C GLU A 409 -8.19 -14.19 1.73
N ILE A 410 -9.42 -13.86 2.14
CA ILE A 410 -10.64 -14.31 1.46
C ILE A 410 -10.76 -13.66 0.09
N ILE A 411 -10.62 -12.34 0.00
CA ILE A 411 -10.73 -11.58 -1.26
C ILE A 411 -9.63 -11.98 -2.25
N GLN A 412 -8.42 -12.32 -1.78
CA GLN A 412 -7.37 -12.86 -2.66
C GLN A 412 -7.82 -14.13 -3.38
N GLY A 413 -8.50 -15.05 -2.68
CA GLY A 413 -9.06 -16.26 -3.29
C GLY A 413 -10.17 -15.94 -4.28
N LEU A 414 -11.09 -15.03 -3.94
CA LEU A 414 -12.19 -14.60 -4.82
C LEU A 414 -11.70 -13.86 -6.08
N ALA A 415 -10.57 -13.18 -6.00
CA ALA A 415 -9.96 -12.54 -7.16
C ALA A 415 -9.63 -13.55 -8.28
N VAL A 416 -9.22 -14.77 -7.93
CA VAL A 416 -8.98 -15.87 -8.90
C VAL A 416 -10.30 -16.28 -9.56
N ALA A 417 -11.37 -16.45 -8.79
CA ALA A 417 -12.70 -16.79 -9.32
C ALA A 417 -13.22 -15.70 -10.29
N MET A 418 -13.08 -14.43 -9.90
CA MET A 418 -13.44 -13.29 -10.76
C MET A 418 -12.61 -13.26 -12.04
N LYS A 419 -11.31 -13.50 -11.98
CA LYS A 419 -10.44 -13.57 -13.14
C LYS A 419 -10.83 -14.70 -14.10
N ALA A 420 -11.34 -15.83 -13.56
CA ALA A 420 -11.90 -16.94 -14.33
C ALA A 420 -13.30 -16.63 -14.88
N GLY A 421 -13.91 -15.49 -14.50
CA GLY A 421 -15.22 -15.05 -14.98
C GLY A 421 -16.41 -15.71 -14.28
N ALA A 422 -16.27 -16.05 -13.00
CA ALA A 422 -17.30 -16.70 -12.22
C ALA A 422 -18.62 -15.91 -12.19
N THR A 423 -19.75 -16.62 -12.27
CA THR A 423 -21.09 -16.07 -12.21
C THR A 423 -21.70 -16.19 -10.81
N LYS A 424 -22.74 -15.39 -10.51
CA LYS A 424 -23.48 -15.51 -9.25
C LYS A 424 -24.09 -16.89 -9.07
N ALA A 425 -24.61 -17.47 -10.15
CA ALA A 425 -25.13 -18.85 -10.12
C ALA A 425 -24.05 -19.88 -9.72
N GLN A 426 -22.80 -19.68 -10.11
CA GLN A 426 -21.69 -20.54 -9.67
C GLN A 426 -21.34 -20.32 -8.20
N PHE A 427 -21.37 -19.07 -7.70
CA PHE A 427 -21.25 -18.80 -6.27
C PHE A 427 -22.35 -19.53 -5.48
N ASP A 428 -23.61 -19.43 -5.93
CA ASP A 428 -24.78 -20.05 -5.27
C ASP A 428 -24.76 -21.58 -5.30
N ALA A 429 -24.11 -22.17 -6.31
CA ALA A 429 -23.95 -23.62 -6.45
C ALA A 429 -22.73 -24.16 -5.67
N THR A 430 -21.88 -23.28 -5.17
CA THR A 430 -20.68 -23.68 -4.41
C THR A 430 -21.04 -23.99 -2.98
N MET A 431 -20.58 -25.16 -2.47
CA MET A 431 -20.74 -25.51 -1.06
C MET A 431 -19.78 -24.68 -0.20
N GLY A 432 -20.32 -24.01 0.82
CA GLY A 432 -19.52 -23.25 1.79
C GLY A 432 -18.75 -24.17 2.75
N ILE A 433 -17.63 -23.67 3.26
CA ILE A 433 -16.93 -24.30 4.39
C ILE A 433 -17.57 -23.80 5.68
N HIS A 434 -18.32 -24.66 6.36
CA HIS A 434 -19.05 -24.28 7.56
C HIS A 434 -18.32 -24.70 8.85
N PRO A 435 -18.23 -23.80 9.89
CA PRO A 435 -18.63 -22.39 9.87
C PRO A 435 -17.43 -21.47 9.56
N THR A 436 -17.54 -20.60 8.56
CA THR A 436 -16.53 -19.60 8.21
C THR A 436 -17.17 -18.28 7.75
N SER A 437 -16.46 -17.15 7.87
CA SER A 437 -16.93 -15.89 7.27
C SER A 437 -16.92 -15.92 5.73
N ALA A 438 -16.10 -16.79 5.13
CA ALA A 438 -16.02 -16.91 3.68
C ALA A 438 -17.26 -17.53 3.03
N GLU A 439 -18.01 -18.41 3.77
CA GLU A 439 -19.22 -19.02 3.25
C GLU A 439 -20.34 -18.02 2.99
N GLU A 440 -20.29 -16.85 3.65
CA GLU A 440 -21.28 -15.79 3.40
C GLU A 440 -21.30 -15.36 1.93
N PHE A 441 -20.17 -15.40 1.22
CA PHE A 441 -20.14 -15.07 -0.20
C PHE A 441 -20.91 -16.05 -1.10
N VAL A 442 -21.09 -17.30 -0.67
CA VAL A 442 -21.82 -18.33 -1.43
C VAL A 442 -23.25 -18.53 -0.92
N THR A 443 -23.60 -17.89 0.19
CA THR A 443 -24.95 -17.93 0.78
C THR A 443 -25.77 -16.66 0.57
N LEU A 444 -25.16 -15.56 0.09
CA LEU A 444 -25.83 -14.31 -0.24
C LEU A 444 -27.01 -14.53 -1.22
N ARG A 445 -28.21 -14.03 -0.87
CA ARG A 445 -29.43 -14.12 -1.69
C ARG A 445 -30.01 -12.73 -1.91
#